data_ed6ce7a9ead255196303603dca888190
#
_entry.id   ed6ce7a9ead255196303603dca888190
#
_cell.length_a   1.000
_cell.length_b   1.000
_cell.length_c   1.000
_cell.angle_alpha   90.00
_cell.angle_beta   90.00
_cell.angle_gamma   90.00
#
_symmetry.space_group_name_H-M   'P 1'
#
loop_
_entity.id
_entity.type
_entity.pdbx_description
1 polymer ?
#
loop_
_entity_poly.entity_id
_entity_poly.type
_entity_poly.pdbx_seq_one_letter_code
_entity_poly.pdbx_strand_id
1 'polypeptide(L)'
;MKTMKYVMMGALLFGCSLGTMAQDGTPADVEAARNLVKNKPADYEKQMKNFIKANKKNADNLVAIGRALFEEGDTAQAAVFANQALSIKKYSFAPAYILLGDIASKMDNGGAAASNYEQAIFANPKDPEPYRKYAIVYSRISPEGATQKLEELRNERPDYPVDALIGNINYNVQRYSTAIEAYSKVPLDKMERIDYINYARALQLGRKFEESQRVVEAGLAKEPLNGTLNRFALMNNNDMKKFPEAIKYAEVLFTKVDKDSVKLKDIDYQNYGNALAGNNQFEEAIAKFNEALALPAEDNTLHADLYKSISDAYKGMKDYPKAIDSYKQFLEANANADATDWAGLGILQNSYARTLEGEAKVEALKTADQTYASLIEKFADAEEYALWQRGRINAQIDGDLSKGLAKPYFERLAELINAHETIDDTDKARLFDAYSFLMRYYVKQKTHKTAYDYAKKLQELQPEDAEIRKVVEALAKAAN
;
A
#
# COMPACT_ATOMS: atom_id res chain seq x y z
N MET A 1 17.42 -11.16 -19.38
CA MET A 1 16.71 -12.24 -18.64
C MET A 1 17.46 -12.46 -17.34
N LYS A 2 17.05 -11.81 -16.25
CA LYS A 2 17.60 -12.06 -14.91
C LYS A 2 16.61 -12.95 -14.20
N THR A 3 17.02 -14.18 -13.92
CA THR A 3 16.29 -15.14 -13.10
C THR A 3 16.13 -14.59 -11.68
N MET A 4 14.94 -14.15 -11.37
CA MET A 4 14.54 -13.77 -10.02
C MET A 4 14.44 -15.05 -9.18
N LYS A 5 15.39 -15.25 -8.28
CA LYS A 5 15.32 -16.29 -7.24
C LYS A 5 14.21 -15.88 -6.28
N TYR A 6 13.05 -16.50 -6.41
CA TYR A 6 12.00 -16.39 -5.40
C TYR A 6 12.43 -17.17 -4.15
N VAL A 7 12.84 -16.43 -3.13
CA VAL A 7 13.02 -16.96 -1.79
C VAL A 7 11.63 -17.40 -1.31
N MET A 8 11.50 -18.70 -1.03
CA MET A 8 10.34 -19.29 -0.38
C MET A 8 10.13 -18.64 0.98
N MET A 9 9.20 -17.67 1.09
CA MET A 9 8.57 -17.30 2.35
C MET A 9 7.31 -18.16 2.53
N GLY A 10 7.54 -19.45 2.58
CA GLY A 10 6.53 -20.49 2.83
C GLY A 10 6.86 -21.22 4.10
N ALA A 11 7.33 -20.53 5.13
CA ALA A 11 7.55 -21.14 6.42
C ALA A 11 6.60 -20.51 7.43
N LEU A 12 5.95 -21.40 8.19
CA LEU A 12 5.20 -21.13 9.42
C LEU A 12 3.71 -20.74 9.26
N LEU A 13 2.93 -21.70 8.82
CA LEU A 13 1.57 -21.87 9.34
C LEU A 13 1.47 -23.27 10.00
N PHE A 14 2.27 -23.46 11.04
CA PHE A 14 1.96 -24.49 12.05
C PHE A 14 1.07 -23.86 13.10
N GLY A 15 -0.18 -23.59 12.73
CA GLY A 15 -1.26 -23.51 13.70
C GLY A 15 -1.56 -24.94 14.13
N CYS A 16 -1.10 -25.34 15.28
CA CYS A 16 -1.47 -26.60 15.90
C CYS A 16 -2.97 -26.59 16.20
N SER A 17 -3.80 -27.10 15.27
CA SER A 17 -5.02 -27.78 15.69
C SER A 17 -4.59 -29.21 16.04
N LEU A 18 -4.41 -29.47 17.33
CA LEU A 18 -4.37 -30.80 17.89
C LEU A 18 -5.74 -31.47 17.69
N GLY A 19 -6.02 -31.87 16.45
CA GLY A 19 -6.97 -32.95 16.22
C GLY A 19 -6.36 -34.19 16.84
N THR A 20 -7.06 -34.80 17.75
CA THR A 20 -6.73 -36.08 18.38
C THR A 20 -6.42 -37.14 17.32
N MET A 21 -5.14 -37.22 16.95
CA MET A 21 -4.63 -38.36 16.20
C MET A 21 -4.48 -39.48 17.20
N ALA A 22 -5.02 -40.62 16.89
CA ALA A 22 -4.84 -41.83 17.67
C ALA A 22 -3.34 -42.06 17.92
N GLN A 23 -2.97 -42.01 19.17
CA GLN A 23 -1.66 -42.31 19.70
C GLN A 23 -1.45 -43.82 19.66
N ASP A 24 -0.86 -44.34 18.55
CA ASP A 24 -0.36 -45.72 18.50
C ASP A 24 1.00 -45.86 17.77
N GLY A 25 1.74 -44.76 17.67
CA GLY A 25 3.18 -44.82 17.39
C GLY A 25 3.93 -44.64 18.68
N THR A 26 4.73 -45.61 19.13
CA THR A 26 5.50 -45.42 20.34
C THR A 26 6.39 -44.21 20.20
N PRO A 27 6.30 -43.20 21.08
CA PRO A 27 7.16 -42.03 21.01
C PRO A 27 8.65 -42.37 20.90
N ALA A 28 9.06 -43.52 21.40
CA ALA A 28 10.39 -44.04 21.36
C ALA A 28 10.92 -44.39 19.93
N ASP A 29 10.11 -44.97 19.06
CA ASP A 29 10.53 -45.32 17.69
C ASP A 29 10.67 -44.07 16.82
N VAL A 30 9.78 -43.10 17.01
CA VAL A 30 9.83 -41.79 16.31
C VAL A 30 11.07 -41.00 16.72
N GLU A 31 11.35 -40.92 18.03
CA GLU A 31 12.52 -40.20 18.53
C GLU A 31 13.84 -40.93 18.14
N ALA A 32 13.87 -42.23 18.19
CA ALA A 32 14.99 -43.02 17.70
C ALA A 32 15.27 -42.76 16.21
N ALA A 33 14.23 -42.67 15.38
CA ALA A 33 14.37 -42.37 13.96
C ALA A 33 14.94 -40.93 13.75
N ARG A 34 14.45 -39.91 14.48
CA ARG A 34 15.02 -38.57 14.45
C ARG A 34 16.51 -38.54 14.79
N ASN A 35 16.91 -39.23 15.85
CA ASN A 35 18.29 -39.31 16.28
C ASN A 35 19.19 -39.99 15.24
N LEU A 36 18.67 -41.03 14.53
CA LEU A 36 19.40 -41.69 13.46
C LEU A 36 19.65 -40.77 12.26
N VAL A 37 18.69 -39.92 11.89
CA VAL A 37 18.90 -38.93 10.80
C VAL A 37 19.95 -37.90 11.19
N LYS A 38 19.91 -37.41 12.43
CA LYS A 38 20.88 -36.43 12.92
C LYS A 38 22.30 -36.97 12.97
N ASN A 39 22.47 -38.20 13.43
CA ASN A 39 23.80 -38.79 13.66
C ASN A 39 24.37 -39.55 12.44
N LYS A 40 23.52 -40.02 11.50
CA LYS A 40 23.85 -40.78 10.31
C LYS A 40 24.98 -41.81 10.52
N PRO A 41 24.79 -42.79 11.42
CA PRO A 41 25.81 -43.82 11.67
C PRO A 41 26.07 -44.65 10.42
N ALA A 42 27.22 -45.36 10.36
CA ALA A 42 27.64 -46.14 9.20
C ALA A 42 26.64 -47.25 8.83
N ASP A 43 25.86 -47.75 9.77
CA ASP A 43 24.81 -48.75 9.56
C ASP A 43 23.40 -48.18 9.46
N TYR A 44 23.23 -46.88 9.16
CA TYR A 44 21.98 -46.16 9.05
C TYR A 44 20.92 -46.89 8.23
N GLU A 45 21.28 -47.26 7.02
CA GLU A 45 20.36 -48.01 6.11
C GLU A 45 19.89 -49.35 6.70
N LYS A 46 20.75 -50.04 7.42
CA LYS A 46 20.40 -51.29 8.10
C LYS A 46 19.42 -51.01 9.25
N GLN A 47 19.64 -49.96 10.02
CA GLN A 47 18.71 -49.60 11.08
C GLN A 47 17.34 -49.19 10.55
N MET A 48 17.26 -48.40 9.46
CA MET A 48 16.00 -48.06 8.81
C MET A 48 15.23 -49.33 8.33
N LYS A 49 15.91 -50.31 7.73
CA LYS A 49 15.32 -51.60 7.38
C LYS A 49 14.81 -52.36 8.58
N ASN A 50 15.50 -52.29 9.73
CA ASN A 50 15.07 -52.92 10.98
C ASN A 50 13.77 -52.27 11.52
N PHE A 51 13.65 -50.93 11.47
CA PHE A 51 12.40 -50.25 11.83
C PHE A 51 11.22 -50.67 10.97
N ILE A 52 11.39 -50.75 9.64
CA ILE A 52 10.36 -51.26 8.73
C ILE A 52 9.97 -52.69 9.09
N LYS A 53 10.94 -53.55 9.35
CA LYS A 53 10.73 -54.96 9.71
C LYS A 53 10.01 -55.13 11.04
N ALA A 54 10.35 -54.29 12.03
CA ALA A 54 9.69 -54.29 13.33
C ALA A 54 8.23 -53.84 13.21
N ASN A 55 7.95 -52.87 12.31
CA ASN A 55 6.63 -52.27 12.11
C ASN A 55 5.86 -52.84 10.89
N LYS A 56 6.21 -54.02 10.36
CA LYS A 56 5.63 -54.60 9.14
C LYS A 56 4.11 -54.81 9.17
N LYS A 57 3.43 -54.66 10.31
CA LYS A 57 1.97 -54.79 10.46
C LYS A 57 1.35 -53.50 10.99
N ASN A 58 2.14 -52.47 11.30
CA ASN A 58 1.69 -51.21 11.88
C ASN A 58 1.95 -50.06 10.88
N ALA A 59 0.97 -49.82 10.00
CA ALA A 59 1.06 -48.78 8.99
C ALA A 59 1.09 -47.37 9.62
N ASP A 60 0.38 -47.17 10.72
CA ASP A 60 0.31 -45.88 11.40
C ASP A 60 1.67 -45.48 11.98
N ASN A 61 2.38 -46.47 12.63
CA ASN A 61 3.72 -46.22 13.15
C ASN A 61 4.75 -45.97 12.02
N LEU A 62 4.62 -46.69 10.89
CA LEU A 62 5.48 -46.45 9.73
C LEU A 62 5.31 -45.01 9.20
N VAL A 63 4.07 -44.49 9.11
CA VAL A 63 3.83 -43.12 8.70
C VAL A 63 4.36 -42.12 9.75
N ALA A 64 4.19 -42.39 11.04
CA ALA A 64 4.71 -41.52 12.10
C ALA A 64 6.24 -41.43 12.05
N ILE A 65 6.95 -42.54 11.87
CA ILE A 65 8.41 -42.56 11.64
C ILE A 65 8.75 -41.85 10.35
N GLY A 66 8.06 -42.13 9.24
CA GLY A 66 8.25 -41.44 7.96
C GLY A 66 8.09 -39.92 8.07
N ARG A 67 7.11 -39.46 8.85
CA ARG A 67 6.90 -38.02 9.13
C ARG A 67 8.10 -37.41 9.88
N ALA A 68 8.60 -38.09 10.90
CA ALA A 68 9.78 -37.66 11.62
C ALA A 68 11.03 -37.56 10.71
N LEU A 69 11.24 -38.53 9.84
CA LEU A 69 12.33 -38.53 8.85
C LEU A 69 12.18 -37.35 7.87
N PHE A 70 10.96 -37.07 7.40
CA PHE A 70 10.65 -35.93 6.55
C PHE A 70 10.95 -34.58 7.21
N GLU A 71 10.58 -34.43 8.47
CA GLU A 71 10.84 -33.23 9.27
C GLU A 71 12.33 -32.97 9.47
N GLU A 72 13.12 -34.03 9.70
CA GLU A 72 14.58 -33.96 9.80
C GLU A 72 15.30 -33.89 8.43
N GLY A 73 14.55 -33.90 7.32
CA GLY A 73 15.06 -33.65 5.96
C GLY A 73 15.39 -34.90 5.15
N ASP A 74 15.26 -36.12 5.70
CA ASP A 74 15.45 -37.37 4.93
C ASP A 74 14.18 -37.75 4.17
N THR A 75 13.90 -37.02 3.09
CA THR A 75 12.73 -37.24 2.24
C THR A 75 12.74 -38.60 1.53
N ALA A 76 13.94 -39.13 1.25
CA ALA A 76 14.09 -40.41 0.57
C ALA A 76 13.61 -41.57 1.46
N GLN A 77 14.10 -41.65 2.70
CA GLN A 77 13.67 -42.67 3.64
C GLN A 77 12.19 -42.45 4.05
N ALA A 78 11.77 -41.20 4.25
CA ALA A 78 10.37 -40.91 4.52
C ALA A 78 9.42 -41.48 3.46
N ALA A 79 9.78 -41.40 2.18
CA ALA A 79 9.02 -41.98 1.09
C ALA A 79 8.99 -43.50 1.14
N VAL A 80 10.11 -44.14 1.51
CA VAL A 80 10.18 -45.61 1.70
C VAL A 80 9.19 -46.08 2.77
N PHE A 81 9.16 -45.39 3.92
CA PHE A 81 8.25 -45.70 5.03
C PHE A 81 6.78 -45.46 4.65
N ALA A 82 6.45 -44.39 3.95
CA ALA A 82 5.08 -44.15 3.45
C ALA A 82 4.63 -45.25 2.46
N ASN A 83 5.47 -45.63 1.51
CA ASN A 83 5.17 -46.68 0.55
C ASN A 83 5.00 -48.05 1.24
N GLN A 84 5.81 -48.34 2.27
CA GLN A 84 5.65 -49.56 3.05
C GLN A 84 4.31 -49.59 3.79
N ALA A 85 3.87 -48.45 4.35
CA ALA A 85 2.56 -48.32 4.98
C ALA A 85 1.41 -48.56 3.96
N LEU A 86 1.53 -48.02 2.75
CA LEU A 86 0.57 -48.22 1.68
C LEU A 86 0.45 -49.70 1.31
N SER A 87 1.57 -50.43 1.23
CA SER A 87 1.56 -51.86 0.87
C SER A 87 0.81 -52.69 1.91
N ILE A 88 0.92 -52.35 3.20
CA ILE A 88 0.17 -53.00 4.29
C ILE A 88 -1.33 -52.75 4.18
N LYS A 89 -1.73 -51.53 3.85
CA LYS A 89 -3.14 -51.09 3.76
C LYS A 89 -3.73 -51.24 2.34
N LYS A 90 -3.11 -52.04 1.48
CA LYS A 90 -3.55 -52.28 0.09
C LYS A 90 -3.81 -50.99 -0.70
N TYR A 91 -2.96 -50.03 -0.53
CA TYR A 91 -3.04 -48.70 -1.18
C TYR A 91 -4.31 -47.90 -0.88
N SER A 92 -4.93 -48.12 0.29
CA SER A 92 -6.06 -47.33 0.78
C SER A 92 -5.72 -46.79 2.18
N PHE A 93 -4.81 -45.80 2.25
CA PHE A 93 -4.35 -45.25 3.51
C PHE A 93 -3.97 -43.76 3.36
N ALA A 94 -4.92 -42.88 3.67
CA ALA A 94 -4.79 -41.46 3.51
C ALA A 94 -3.53 -40.85 4.15
N PRO A 95 -3.12 -41.19 5.42
CA PRO A 95 -1.95 -40.59 6.04
C PRO A 95 -0.64 -40.78 5.27
N ALA A 96 -0.48 -41.93 4.62
CA ALA A 96 0.71 -42.23 3.81
C ALA A 96 0.74 -41.40 2.52
N TYR A 97 -0.41 -41.26 1.86
CA TYR A 97 -0.52 -40.38 0.70
C TYR A 97 -0.33 -38.93 1.03
N ILE A 98 -0.82 -38.44 2.20
CA ILE A 98 -0.55 -37.09 2.67
C ILE A 98 0.96 -36.88 2.83
N LEU A 99 1.68 -37.82 3.44
CA LEU A 99 3.12 -37.72 3.61
C LEU A 99 3.86 -37.72 2.25
N LEU A 100 3.47 -38.56 1.29
CA LEU A 100 4.04 -38.54 -0.06
C LEU A 100 3.75 -37.23 -0.80
N GLY A 101 2.56 -36.70 -0.63
CA GLY A 101 2.22 -35.35 -1.13
C GLY A 101 3.08 -34.26 -0.54
N ASP A 102 3.31 -34.27 0.79
CA ASP A 102 4.19 -33.33 1.47
C ASP A 102 5.64 -33.40 0.98
N ILE A 103 6.15 -34.63 0.78
CA ILE A 103 7.48 -34.89 0.22
C ILE A 103 7.57 -34.29 -1.20
N ALA A 104 6.60 -34.58 -2.07
CA ALA A 104 6.58 -34.05 -3.43
C ALA A 104 6.48 -32.54 -3.46
N SER A 105 5.68 -31.93 -2.57
CA SER A 105 5.56 -30.49 -2.42
C SER A 105 6.89 -29.85 -1.98
N LYS A 106 7.60 -30.46 -1.03
CA LYS A 106 8.93 -29.98 -0.58
C LYS A 106 9.99 -30.06 -1.68
N MET A 107 9.82 -31.01 -2.61
CA MET A 107 10.69 -31.16 -3.78
C MET A 107 10.27 -30.29 -4.98
N ASP A 108 9.35 -29.33 -4.76
CA ASP A 108 8.78 -28.45 -5.78
C ASP A 108 8.09 -29.20 -6.95
N ASN A 109 7.62 -30.41 -6.70
CA ASN A 109 6.86 -31.23 -7.65
C ASN A 109 5.36 -31.13 -7.36
N GLY A 110 4.75 -29.99 -7.74
CA GLY A 110 3.35 -29.72 -7.49
C GLY A 110 2.38 -30.73 -8.12
N GLY A 111 2.71 -31.28 -9.30
CA GLY A 111 1.88 -32.30 -9.96
C GLY A 111 1.82 -33.60 -9.17
N ALA A 112 2.98 -34.14 -8.74
CA ALA A 112 3.04 -35.33 -7.90
C ALA A 112 2.42 -35.07 -6.51
N ALA A 113 2.58 -33.88 -5.94
CA ALA A 113 1.95 -33.54 -4.69
C ALA A 113 0.42 -33.58 -4.80
N ALA A 114 -0.15 -32.88 -5.80
CA ALA A 114 -1.59 -32.87 -6.07
C ALA A 114 -2.14 -34.29 -6.26
N SER A 115 -1.48 -35.13 -7.08
CA SER A 115 -1.90 -36.50 -7.29
C SER A 115 -1.92 -37.34 -6.01
N ASN A 116 -0.92 -37.20 -5.15
CA ASN A 116 -0.91 -37.91 -3.86
C ASN A 116 -2.01 -37.39 -2.92
N TYR A 117 -2.28 -36.11 -2.88
CA TYR A 117 -3.39 -35.58 -2.08
C TYR A 117 -4.75 -36.03 -2.60
N GLU A 118 -4.94 -36.18 -3.92
CA GLU A 118 -6.15 -36.79 -4.49
C GLU A 118 -6.32 -38.26 -4.06
N GLN A 119 -5.24 -39.05 -4.03
CA GLN A 119 -5.30 -40.41 -3.49
C GLN A 119 -5.65 -40.43 -2.00
N ALA A 120 -5.16 -39.46 -1.23
CA ALA A 120 -5.53 -39.31 0.16
C ALA A 120 -7.02 -38.95 0.34
N ILE A 121 -7.55 -38.05 -0.50
CA ILE A 121 -8.98 -37.69 -0.54
C ILE A 121 -9.82 -38.93 -0.88
N PHE A 122 -9.42 -39.69 -1.90
CA PHE A 122 -10.12 -40.90 -2.28
C PHE A 122 -10.14 -41.94 -1.15
N ALA A 123 -9.03 -42.07 -0.41
CA ALA A 123 -8.94 -43.04 0.72
C ALA A 123 -9.74 -42.58 1.96
N ASN A 124 -9.90 -41.28 2.16
CA ASN A 124 -10.72 -40.70 3.25
C ASN A 124 -11.32 -39.34 2.84
N PRO A 125 -12.49 -39.33 2.17
CA PRO A 125 -13.10 -38.09 1.65
C PRO A 125 -13.60 -37.14 2.73
N LYS A 126 -13.69 -37.57 4.00
CA LYS A 126 -14.10 -36.71 5.11
C LYS A 126 -12.95 -36.01 5.83
N ASP A 127 -11.72 -36.30 5.48
CA ASP A 127 -10.55 -35.63 6.05
C ASP A 127 -10.32 -34.29 5.32
N PRO A 128 -10.39 -33.13 5.98
CA PRO A 128 -10.19 -31.84 5.33
C PRO A 128 -8.72 -31.55 4.99
N GLU A 129 -7.76 -32.24 5.63
CA GLU A 129 -6.34 -31.93 5.46
C GLU A 129 -5.82 -32.10 4.03
N PRO A 130 -6.06 -33.24 3.33
CA PRO A 130 -5.58 -33.40 1.97
C PRO A 130 -6.25 -32.44 0.97
N TYR A 131 -7.53 -32.06 1.18
CA TYR A 131 -8.18 -31.02 0.36
C TYR A 131 -7.48 -29.67 0.51
N ARG A 132 -7.18 -29.27 1.74
CA ARG A 132 -6.46 -28.02 2.02
C ARG A 132 -5.07 -28.03 1.38
N LYS A 133 -4.32 -29.09 1.54
CA LYS A 133 -2.98 -29.25 0.96
C LYS A 133 -3.01 -29.27 -0.58
N TYR A 134 -3.95 -30.01 -1.16
CA TYR A 134 -4.20 -30.00 -2.60
C TYR A 134 -4.46 -28.57 -3.09
N ALA A 135 -5.39 -27.90 -2.46
CA ALA A 135 -5.80 -26.57 -2.85
C ALA A 135 -4.65 -25.56 -2.76
N ILE A 136 -3.80 -25.63 -1.73
CA ILE A 136 -2.61 -24.77 -1.59
C ILE A 136 -1.63 -25.00 -2.76
N VAL A 137 -1.32 -26.24 -3.07
CA VAL A 137 -0.37 -26.58 -4.14
C VAL A 137 -0.94 -26.23 -5.52
N TYR A 138 -2.22 -26.55 -5.74
CA TYR A 138 -2.85 -26.43 -7.04
C TYR A 138 -3.34 -25.01 -7.36
N SER A 139 -3.52 -24.16 -6.34
CA SER A 139 -4.01 -22.77 -6.50
C SER A 139 -3.14 -21.91 -7.42
N ARG A 140 -1.84 -22.19 -7.49
CA ARG A 140 -0.90 -21.47 -8.37
C ARG A 140 -1.05 -21.88 -9.84
N ILE A 141 -1.59 -23.07 -10.09
CA ILE A 141 -1.81 -23.64 -11.43
C ILE A 141 -3.24 -23.31 -11.89
N SER A 142 -4.21 -23.64 -11.07
CA SER A 142 -5.63 -23.37 -11.29
C SER A 142 -6.32 -23.04 -9.97
N PRO A 143 -6.49 -21.74 -9.66
CA PRO A 143 -7.26 -21.32 -8.49
C PRO A 143 -8.70 -21.81 -8.50
N GLU A 144 -9.30 -21.93 -9.71
CA GLU A 144 -10.63 -22.46 -9.91
C GLU A 144 -10.70 -23.95 -9.56
N GLY A 145 -9.74 -24.74 -10.05
CA GLY A 145 -9.64 -26.17 -9.73
C GLY A 145 -9.40 -26.42 -8.24
N ALA A 146 -8.58 -25.57 -7.60
CA ALA A 146 -8.37 -25.60 -6.16
C ALA A 146 -9.68 -25.31 -5.39
N THR A 147 -10.43 -24.29 -5.82
CA THR A 147 -11.75 -23.95 -5.24
C THR A 147 -12.75 -25.07 -5.43
N GLN A 148 -12.81 -25.65 -6.64
CA GLN A 148 -13.71 -26.78 -6.94
C GLN A 148 -13.42 -27.97 -6.01
N LYS A 149 -12.16 -28.27 -5.75
CA LYS A 149 -11.78 -29.37 -4.84
C LYS A 149 -12.23 -29.08 -3.40
N LEU A 150 -12.23 -27.84 -2.96
CA LEU A 150 -12.76 -27.44 -1.65
C LEU A 150 -14.30 -27.51 -1.61
N GLU A 151 -14.99 -27.26 -2.73
CA GLU A 151 -16.44 -27.46 -2.82
C GLU A 151 -16.82 -28.96 -2.74
N GLU A 152 -15.97 -29.87 -3.21
CA GLU A 152 -16.14 -31.31 -2.96
C GLU A 152 -16.12 -31.61 -1.45
N LEU A 153 -15.17 -31.00 -0.70
CA LEU A 153 -15.14 -31.12 0.77
C LEU A 153 -16.41 -30.58 1.43
N ARG A 154 -16.99 -29.48 0.92
CA ARG A 154 -18.26 -28.95 1.44
C ARG A 154 -19.39 -29.96 1.39
N ASN A 155 -19.44 -30.79 0.33
CA ASN A 155 -20.44 -31.83 0.20
C ASN A 155 -20.21 -32.96 1.21
N GLU A 156 -18.96 -33.35 1.46
CA GLU A 156 -18.57 -34.41 2.41
C GLU A 156 -18.64 -33.94 3.89
N ARG A 157 -18.38 -32.64 4.12
CA ARG A 157 -18.28 -32.01 5.44
C ARG A 157 -18.96 -30.63 5.44
N PRO A 158 -20.31 -30.58 5.43
CA PRO A 158 -21.06 -29.32 5.45
C PRO A 158 -20.80 -28.47 6.72
N ASP A 159 -20.29 -29.10 7.78
CA ASP A 159 -19.89 -28.47 9.05
C ASP A 159 -18.52 -27.77 8.99
N TYR A 160 -17.73 -28.06 7.97
CA TYR A 160 -16.37 -27.53 7.86
C TYR A 160 -16.36 -26.14 7.20
N PRO A 161 -15.58 -25.15 7.71
CA PRO A 161 -15.59 -23.78 7.21
C PRO A 161 -14.80 -23.63 5.90
N VAL A 162 -15.30 -24.22 4.83
CA VAL A 162 -14.65 -24.25 3.50
C VAL A 162 -14.46 -22.83 2.93
N ASP A 163 -15.39 -21.91 3.20
CA ASP A 163 -15.33 -20.54 2.69
C ASP A 163 -14.09 -19.79 3.19
N ALA A 164 -13.64 -20.03 4.42
CA ALA A 164 -12.39 -19.47 4.92
C ALA A 164 -11.18 -19.95 4.13
N LEU A 165 -11.13 -21.24 3.78
CA LEU A 165 -10.07 -21.82 2.94
C LEU A 165 -10.09 -21.25 1.52
N ILE A 166 -11.27 -21.13 0.91
CA ILE A 166 -11.45 -20.51 -0.41
C ILE A 166 -10.97 -19.06 -0.37
N GLY A 167 -11.31 -18.32 0.69
CA GLY A 167 -10.84 -16.97 0.93
C GLY A 167 -9.32 -16.89 0.99
N ASN A 168 -8.69 -17.73 1.81
CA ASN A 168 -7.23 -17.78 1.96
C ASN A 168 -6.51 -18.09 0.65
N ILE A 169 -7.00 -19.07 -0.12
CA ILE A 169 -6.41 -19.44 -1.41
C ILE A 169 -6.49 -18.29 -2.40
N ASN A 170 -7.67 -17.69 -2.57
CA ASN A 170 -7.85 -16.58 -3.51
C ASN A 170 -7.05 -15.34 -3.09
N TYR A 171 -6.94 -15.07 -1.79
CA TYR A 171 -6.06 -14.02 -1.28
C TYR A 171 -4.60 -14.25 -1.66
N ASN A 172 -4.08 -15.46 -1.47
CA ASN A 172 -2.68 -15.80 -1.74
C ASN A 172 -2.30 -15.71 -3.24
N VAL A 173 -3.28 -15.89 -4.14
CA VAL A 173 -3.11 -15.70 -5.58
C VAL A 173 -3.58 -14.31 -6.06
N GLN A 174 -3.76 -13.37 -5.14
CA GLN A 174 -4.11 -11.97 -5.38
C GLN A 174 -5.50 -11.75 -6.05
N ARG A 175 -6.40 -12.69 -5.94
CA ARG A 175 -7.79 -12.57 -6.38
C ARG A 175 -8.64 -12.00 -5.24
N TYR A 176 -8.37 -10.75 -4.91
CA TYR A 176 -8.92 -10.12 -3.70
C TYR A 176 -10.45 -10.03 -3.70
N SER A 177 -11.09 -9.77 -4.84
CA SER A 177 -12.56 -9.71 -4.93
C SER A 177 -13.19 -11.06 -4.61
N THR A 178 -12.67 -12.16 -5.16
CA THR A 178 -13.14 -13.53 -4.90
C THR A 178 -12.85 -13.93 -3.45
N ALA A 179 -11.69 -13.52 -2.90
CA ALA A 179 -11.36 -13.75 -1.50
C ALA A 179 -12.36 -13.03 -0.56
N ILE A 180 -12.69 -11.77 -0.83
CA ILE A 180 -13.68 -10.98 -0.08
C ILE A 180 -15.05 -11.67 -0.13
N GLU A 181 -15.49 -12.12 -1.30
CA GLU A 181 -16.76 -12.83 -1.46
C GLU A 181 -16.79 -14.12 -0.61
N ALA A 182 -15.73 -14.90 -0.63
CA ALA A 182 -15.65 -16.12 0.17
C ALA A 182 -15.65 -15.82 1.67
N TYR A 183 -14.79 -14.91 2.13
CA TYR A 183 -14.75 -14.55 3.55
C TYR A 183 -16.06 -13.94 4.06
N SER A 184 -16.81 -13.23 3.22
CA SER A 184 -18.09 -12.64 3.62
C SER A 184 -19.15 -13.67 4.03
N LYS A 185 -18.97 -14.93 3.62
CA LYS A 185 -19.85 -16.07 3.99
C LYS A 185 -19.47 -16.69 5.34
N VAL A 186 -18.30 -16.33 5.88
CA VAL A 186 -17.79 -16.88 7.15
C VAL A 186 -18.24 -15.97 8.30
N PRO A 187 -18.96 -16.48 9.32
CA PRO A 187 -19.24 -15.70 10.51
C PRO A 187 -17.94 -15.23 11.19
N LEU A 188 -17.87 -13.95 11.57
CA LEU A 188 -16.64 -13.38 12.12
C LEU A 188 -16.17 -14.12 13.39
N ASP A 189 -17.06 -14.60 14.23
CA ASP A 189 -16.73 -15.37 15.44
C ASP A 189 -16.08 -16.74 15.13
N LYS A 190 -16.26 -17.25 13.92
CA LYS A 190 -15.68 -18.53 13.44
C LYS A 190 -14.34 -18.38 12.71
N MET A 191 -13.94 -17.15 12.43
CA MET A 191 -12.67 -16.86 11.78
C MET A 191 -11.48 -17.14 12.69
N GLU A 192 -10.40 -17.64 12.11
CA GLU A 192 -9.08 -17.75 12.74
C GLU A 192 -8.27 -16.46 12.55
N ARG A 193 -7.14 -16.33 13.26
CA ARG A 193 -6.24 -15.17 13.15
C ARG A 193 -5.90 -14.82 11.71
N ILE A 194 -5.54 -15.81 10.91
CA ILE A 194 -5.11 -15.60 9.53
C ILE A 194 -6.25 -15.11 8.63
N ASP A 195 -7.47 -15.54 8.91
CA ASP A 195 -8.65 -15.14 8.15
C ASP A 195 -8.95 -13.65 8.37
N TYR A 196 -8.88 -13.17 9.63
CA TYR A 196 -9.03 -11.75 9.93
C TYR A 196 -7.98 -10.90 9.21
N ILE A 197 -6.70 -11.34 9.22
CA ILE A 197 -5.60 -10.60 8.59
C ILE A 197 -5.81 -10.54 7.08
N ASN A 198 -6.05 -11.68 6.43
CA ASN A 198 -6.18 -11.76 4.99
C ASN A 198 -7.45 -11.05 4.50
N TYR A 199 -8.57 -11.25 5.20
CA TYR A 199 -9.83 -10.59 4.85
C TYR A 199 -9.75 -9.07 4.99
N ALA A 200 -9.26 -8.59 6.14
CA ALA A 200 -9.07 -7.16 6.37
C ALA A 200 -8.14 -6.54 5.31
N ARG A 201 -7.04 -7.22 4.99
CA ARG A 201 -6.11 -6.74 3.97
C ARG A 201 -6.72 -6.73 2.57
N ALA A 202 -7.47 -7.76 2.20
CA ALA A 202 -8.19 -7.79 0.92
C ALA A 202 -9.18 -6.62 0.80
N LEU A 203 -9.91 -6.33 1.88
CA LEU A 203 -10.85 -5.20 1.96
C LEU A 203 -10.12 -3.85 1.84
N GLN A 204 -8.97 -3.67 2.51
CA GLN A 204 -8.13 -2.47 2.37
C GLN A 204 -7.68 -2.25 0.92
N LEU A 205 -7.18 -3.31 0.27
CA LEU A 205 -6.77 -3.24 -1.14
C LEU A 205 -7.94 -2.89 -2.07
N GLY A 206 -9.17 -3.31 -1.71
CA GLY A 206 -10.42 -2.91 -2.36
C GLY A 206 -10.97 -1.55 -1.91
N ARG A 207 -10.23 -0.78 -1.08
CA ARG A 207 -10.63 0.50 -0.49
C ARG A 207 -11.94 0.46 0.31
N LYS A 208 -12.28 -0.70 0.87
CA LYS A 208 -13.45 -0.93 1.71
C LYS A 208 -13.08 -0.80 3.20
N PHE A 209 -12.67 0.40 3.59
CA PHE A 209 -12.04 0.65 4.90
C PHE A 209 -12.98 0.39 6.09
N GLU A 210 -14.26 0.74 5.98
CA GLU A 210 -15.26 0.49 7.02
C GLU A 210 -15.50 -1.01 7.24
N GLU A 211 -15.58 -1.77 6.15
CA GLU A 211 -15.73 -3.24 6.22
C GLU A 211 -14.47 -3.86 6.81
N SER A 212 -13.28 -3.41 6.38
CA SER A 212 -12.00 -3.84 6.92
C SER A 212 -11.92 -3.57 8.42
N GLN A 213 -12.34 -2.38 8.87
CA GLN A 213 -12.31 -2.01 10.29
C GLN A 213 -13.19 -2.95 11.14
N ARG A 214 -14.38 -3.29 10.67
CA ARG A 214 -15.25 -4.26 11.38
C ARG A 214 -14.60 -5.63 11.53
N VAL A 215 -13.91 -6.11 10.48
CA VAL A 215 -13.18 -7.39 10.54
C VAL A 215 -12.00 -7.30 11.51
N VAL A 216 -11.25 -6.21 11.47
CA VAL A 216 -10.12 -5.95 12.37
C VAL A 216 -10.58 -5.90 13.82
N GLU A 217 -11.66 -5.20 14.14
CA GLU A 217 -12.22 -5.10 15.49
C GLU A 217 -12.66 -6.45 16.03
N ALA A 218 -13.29 -7.29 15.20
CA ALA A 218 -13.65 -8.65 15.57
C ALA A 218 -12.41 -9.51 15.91
N GLY A 219 -11.34 -9.37 15.14
CA GLY A 219 -10.07 -10.03 15.42
C GLY A 219 -9.39 -9.51 16.69
N LEU A 220 -9.40 -8.20 16.90
CA LEU A 220 -8.85 -7.56 18.11
C LEU A 220 -9.66 -7.88 19.38
N ALA A 221 -10.95 -8.17 19.25
CA ALA A 221 -11.76 -8.66 20.38
C ALA A 221 -11.23 -10.01 20.92
N LYS A 222 -10.66 -10.85 20.05
CA LYS A 222 -10.02 -12.11 20.44
C LYS A 222 -8.56 -11.92 20.86
N GLU A 223 -7.82 -11.07 20.13
CA GLU A 223 -6.38 -10.84 20.31
C GLU A 223 -6.09 -9.33 20.36
N PRO A 224 -6.35 -8.65 21.49
CA PRO A 224 -6.22 -7.17 21.58
C PRO A 224 -4.81 -6.62 21.26
N LEU A 225 -3.77 -7.42 21.49
CA LEU A 225 -2.37 -7.05 21.23
C LEU A 225 -1.83 -7.62 19.91
N ASN A 226 -2.70 -8.05 18.99
CA ASN A 226 -2.24 -8.46 17.66
C ASN A 226 -1.71 -7.25 16.88
N GLY A 227 -0.40 -7.20 16.67
CA GLY A 227 0.26 -6.04 16.06
C GLY A 227 -0.16 -5.78 14.61
N THR A 228 -0.39 -6.84 13.82
CA THR A 228 -0.86 -6.69 12.43
C THR A 228 -2.26 -6.09 12.35
N LEU A 229 -3.17 -6.54 13.22
CA LEU A 229 -4.52 -6.00 13.26
C LEU A 229 -4.55 -4.57 13.81
N ASN A 230 -3.74 -4.23 14.84
CA ASN A 230 -3.62 -2.84 15.30
C ASN A 230 -3.04 -1.93 14.21
N ARG A 231 -2.07 -2.41 13.42
CA ARG A 231 -1.55 -1.68 12.24
C ARG A 231 -2.65 -1.43 11.21
N PHE A 232 -3.47 -2.43 10.90
CA PHE A 232 -4.58 -2.27 9.97
C PHE A 232 -5.65 -1.32 10.51
N ALA A 233 -5.96 -1.38 11.81
CA ALA A 233 -6.87 -0.43 12.44
C ALA A 233 -6.36 1.02 12.35
N LEU A 234 -5.08 1.24 12.61
CA LEU A 234 -4.44 2.56 12.43
C LEU A 234 -4.61 3.05 10.98
N MET A 235 -4.25 2.22 9.99
CA MET A 235 -4.36 2.58 8.58
C MET A 235 -5.82 2.86 8.17
N ASN A 236 -6.75 1.97 8.49
CA ASN A 236 -8.17 2.14 8.15
C ASN A 236 -8.74 3.44 8.73
N ASN A 237 -8.43 3.76 10.00
CA ASN A 237 -8.94 4.97 10.63
C ASN A 237 -8.30 6.24 10.05
N ASN A 238 -7.04 6.20 9.61
CA ASN A 238 -6.44 7.29 8.84
C ASN A 238 -7.18 7.53 7.52
N ASP A 239 -7.40 6.47 6.72
CA ASP A 239 -8.10 6.57 5.44
C ASP A 239 -9.54 7.09 5.60
N MET A 240 -10.20 6.72 6.70
CA MET A 240 -11.53 7.21 7.08
C MET A 240 -11.50 8.59 7.77
N LYS A 241 -10.32 9.20 7.97
CA LYS A 241 -10.11 10.46 8.69
C LYS A 241 -10.62 10.45 10.14
N LYS A 242 -10.65 9.28 10.77
CA LYS A 242 -10.99 9.08 12.19
C LYS A 242 -9.71 9.12 13.03
N PHE A 243 -9.06 10.28 13.04
CA PHE A 243 -7.72 10.44 13.59
C PHE A 243 -7.60 10.13 15.10
N PRO A 244 -8.55 10.53 15.97
CA PRO A 244 -8.49 10.15 17.38
C PRO A 244 -8.50 8.62 17.60
N GLU A 245 -9.28 7.88 16.80
CA GLU A 245 -9.32 6.42 16.83
C GLU A 245 -8.02 5.83 16.28
N ALA A 246 -7.48 6.37 15.20
CA ALA A 246 -6.20 5.96 14.62
C ALA A 246 -5.06 6.07 15.65
N ILE A 247 -5.01 7.18 16.40
CA ILE A 247 -4.01 7.41 17.46
C ILE A 247 -4.10 6.32 18.54
N LYS A 248 -5.30 5.93 19.00
CA LYS A 248 -5.47 4.86 20.01
C LYS A 248 -4.85 3.54 19.54
N TYR A 249 -5.07 3.14 18.29
CA TYR A 249 -4.47 1.93 17.74
C TYR A 249 -2.96 2.05 17.54
N ALA A 250 -2.47 3.23 17.17
CA ALA A 250 -1.04 3.51 17.11
C ALA A 250 -0.39 3.38 18.50
N GLU A 251 -0.98 3.96 19.53
CA GLU A 251 -0.47 3.83 20.91
C GLU A 251 -0.37 2.37 21.34
N VAL A 252 -1.38 1.55 21.05
CA VAL A 252 -1.31 0.11 21.36
C VAL A 252 -0.16 -0.55 20.58
N LEU A 253 -0.06 -0.29 19.28
CA LEU A 253 0.97 -0.87 18.41
C LEU A 253 2.38 -0.51 18.88
N PHE A 254 2.61 0.74 19.29
CA PHE A 254 3.92 1.26 19.64
C PHE A 254 4.34 0.99 21.09
N THR A 255 3.38 0.81 22.02
CA THR A 255 3.69 0.75 23.46
C THR A 255 3.31 -0.56 24.14
N LYS A 256 2.34 -1.32 23.61
CA LYS A 256 1.77 -2.50 24.27
C LYS A 256 2.05 -3.80 23.51
N VAL A 257 2.20 -3.74 22.18
CA VAL A 257 2.53 -4.91 21.38
C VAL A 257 3.98 -5.30 21.62
N ASP A 258 4.21 -6.60 21.77
CA ASP A 258 5.57 -7.14 21.94
C ASP A 258 6.40 -6.86 20.68
N LYS A 259 7.57 -6.24 20.88
CA LYS A 259 8.50 -5.84 19.81
C LYS A 259 9.12 -7.02 19.07
N ASP A 260 9.20 -8.18 19.70
CA ASP A 260 9.69 -9.39 19.07
C ASP A 260 8.62 -10.02 18.17
N SER A 261 7.34 -9.76 18.45
CA SER A 261 6.21 -10.25 17.64
C SER A 261 5.94 -9.40 16.41
N VAL A 262 6.20 -8.09 16.46
CA VAL A 262 5.96 -7.15 15.35
C VAL A 262 7.09 -6.11 15.29
N LYS A 263 7.90 -6.21 14.24
CA LYS A 263 8.89 -5.19 13.92
C LYS A 263 8.21 -3.95 13.35
N LEU A 264 8.39 -2.81 14.00
CA LEU A 264 7.93 -1.52 13.49
C LEU A 264 8.77 -1.10 12.28
N LYS A 265 8.10 -0.52 11.29
CA LYS A 265 8.68 -0.03 10.04
C LYS A 265 8.44 1.47 9.89
N ASP A 266 9.17 2.10 8.98
CA ASP A 266 8.99 3.49 8.59
C ASP A 266 7.54 3.86 8.30
N ILE A 267 6.82 3.00 7.56
CA ILE A 267 5.39 3.17 7.26
C ILE A 267 4.50 3.20 8.51
N ASP A 268 4.87 2.53 9.60
CA ASP A 268 4.10 2.56 10.84
C ASP A 268 4.23 3.93 11.52
N TYR A 269 5.44 4.47 11.57
CA TYR A 269 5.71 5.81 12.07
C TYR A 269 5.04 6.88 11.21
N GLN A 270 5.07 6.74 9.87
CA GLN A 270 4.35 7.62 8.96
C GLN A 270 2.85 7.62 9.25
N ASN A 271 2.24 6.45 9.37
CA ASN A 271 0.81 6.36 9.66
C ASN A 271 0.45 6.95 11.03
N TYR A 272 1.31 6.77 12.04
CA TYR A 272 1.11 7.41 13.34
C TYR A 272 1.24 8.92 13.23
N GLY A 273 2.27 9.43 12.55
CA GLY A 273 2.45 10.85 12.27
C GLY A 273 1.26 11.45 11.51
N ASN A 274 0.75 10.74 10.50
CA ASN A 274 -0.44 11.18 9.75
C ASN A 274 -1.69 11.29 10.63
N ALA A 275 -1.90 10.33 11.55
CA ALA A 275 -3.00 10.39 12.52
C ALA A 275 -2.87 11.60 13.44
N LEU A 276 -1.66 11.85 13.96
CA LEU A 276 -1.36 13.00 14.82
C LEU A 276 -1.56 14.33 14.08
N ALA A 277 -1.02 14.46 12.87
CA ALA A 277 -1.18 15.67 12.04
C ALA A 277 -2.64 15.93 11.70
N GLY A 278 -3.40 14.87 11.32
CA GLY A 278 -4.83 14.97 11.06
C GLY A 278 -5.65 15.38 12.29
N ASN A 279 -5.13 15.09 13.50
CA ASN A 279 -5.69 15.53 14.78
C ASN A 279 -5.12 16.87 15.27
N ASN A 280 -4.38 17.61 14.43
CA ASN A 280 -3.70 18.89 14.70
C ASN A 280 -2.60 18.81 15.79
N GLN A 281 -2.08 17.64 16.08
CA GLN A 281 -0.94 17.41 16.97
C GLN A 281 0.37 17.43 16.15
N PHE A 282 0.71 18.63 15.62
CA PHE A 282 1.72 18.76 14.59
C PHE A 282 3.14 18.50 15.10
N GLU A 283 3.48 18.92 16.31
CA GLU A 283 4.80 18.71 16.91
C GLU A 283 5.07 17.21 17.10
N GLU A 284 4.09 16.48 17.63
CA GLU A 284 4.19 15.03 17.84
C GLU A 284 4.22 14.30 16.48
N ALA A 285 3.47 14.78 15.48
CA ALA A 285 3.51 14.24 14.14
C ALA A 285 4.90 14.36 13.51
N ILE A 286 5.52 15.55 13.59
CA ILE A 286 6.88 15.80 13.11
C ILE A 286 7.89 14.90 13.81
N ALA A 287 7.73 14.67 15.12
CA ALA A 287 8.59 13.74 15.85
C ALA A 287 8.48 12.32 15.27
N LYS A 288 7.27 11.84 14.98
CA LYS A 288 7.06 10.50 14.38
C LYS A 288 7.60 10.41 12.94
N PHE A 289 7.44 11.43 12.13
CA PHE A 289 8.05 11.46 10.79
C PHE A 289 9.59 11.42 10.85
N ASN A 290 10.20 12.14 11.80
CA ASN A 290 11.64 12.09 12.00
C ASN A 290 12.12 10.71 12.52
N GLU A 291 11.33 10.05 13.38
CA GLU A 291 11.60 8.66 13.78
C GLU A 291 11.57 7.72 12.56
N ALA A 292 10.64 7.93 11.63
CA ALA A 292 10.58 7.18 10.37
C ALA A 292 11.82 7.42 9.50
N LEU A 293 12.23 8.68 9.32
CA LEU A 293 13.42 9.06 8.55
C LEU A 293 14.73 8.50 9.13
N ALA A 294 14.78 8.22 10.43
CA ALA A 294 15.94 7.62 11.08
C ALA A 294 16.08 6.10 10.81
N LEU A 295 15.05 5.45 10.27
CA LEU A 295 15.11 4.06 9.89
C LEU A 295 15.78 3.89 8.52
N PRO A 296 16.41 2.73 8.24
CA PRO A 296 16.88 2.44 6.89
C PRO A 296 15.72 2.49 5.89
N ALA A 297 15.88 3.28 4.82
CA ALA A 297 14.87 3.36 3.77
C ALA A 297 14.70 2.00 3.07
N GLU A 298 13.52 1.41 3.17
CA GLU A 298 13.12 0.29 2.30
C GLU A 298 12.75 0.82 0.89
N ASP A 299 12.24 2.06 0.82
CA ASP A 299 11.85 2.78 -0.40
C ASP A 299 12.17 4.27 -0.24
N ASN A 300 12.98 4.81 -1.15
CA ASN A 300 13.33 6.24 -1.16
C ASN A 300 12.11 7.15 -1.39
N THR A 301 11.06 6.66 -2.05
CA THR A 301 9.81 7.41 -2.27
C THR A 301 9.12 7.72 -0.95
N LEU A 302 9.09 6.76 -0.03
CA LEU A 302 8.51 6.97 1.30
C LEU A 302 9.23 8.08 2.07
N HIS A 303 10.57 8.11 2.02
CA HIS A 303 11.36 9.17 2.68
C HIS A 303 11.10 10.56 2.08
N ALA A 304 10.92 10.66 0.76
CA ALA A 304 10.50 11.92 0.14
C ALA A 304 9.12 12.36 0.67
N ASP A 305 8.14 11.45 0.71
CA ASP A 305 6.80 11.74 1.21
C ASP A 305 6.79 12.17 2.68
N LEU A 306 7.72 11.65 3.50
CA LEU A 306 7.88 12.09 4.89
C LEU A 306 8.28 13.56 4.99
N TYR A 307 9.21 14.05 4.16
CA TYR A 307 9.56 15.47 4.12
C TYR A 307 8.37 16.35 3.70
N LYS A 308 7.54 15.88 2.77
CA LYS A 308 6.30 16.57 2.38
C LYS A 308 5.31 16.62 3.54
N SER A 309 5.16 15.52 4.29
CA SER A 309 4.30 15.46 5.48
C SER A 309 4.79 16.38 6.59
N ILE A 310 6.11 16.46 6.81
CA ILE A 310 6.73 17.41 7.75
C ILE A 310 6.45 18.85 7.32
N SER A 311 6.58 19.16 6.02
CA SER A 311 6.26 20.48 5.48
C SER A 311 4.80 20.86 5.73
N ASP A 312 3.87 19.94 5.48
CA ASP A 312 2.45 20.17 5.72
C ASP A 312 2.14 20.37 7.22
N ALA A 313 2.81 19.65 8.10
CA ALA A 313 2.68 19.84 9.55
C ALA A 313 3.18 21.24 9.98
N TYR A 314 4.36 21.67 9.53
CA TYR A 314 4.86 23.03 9.80
C TYR A 314 3.95 24.12 9.20
N LYS A 315 3.38 23.88 8.01
CA LYS A 315 2.37 24.78 7.42
C LYS A 315 1.12 24.87 8.31
N GLY A 316 0.67 23.74 8.87
CA GLY A 316 -0.43 23.69 9.84
C GLY A 316 -0.16 24.54 11.08
N MET A 317 1.08 24.51 11.56
CA MET A 317 1.57 25.38 12.65
C MET A 317 1.79 26.84 12.24
N LYS A 318 1.67 27.17 10.95
CA LYS A 318 2.01 28.47 10.34
C LYS A 318 3.52 28.81 10.43
N ASP A 319 4.38 27.82 10.68
CA ASP A 319 5.84 27.97 10.60
C ASP A 319 6.30 27.79 9.14
N TYR A 320 5.99 28.80 8.32
CA TYR A 320 6.27 28.77 6.89
C TYR A 320 7.76 28.61 6.54
N PRO A 321 8.71 29.21 7.27
CA PRO A 321 10.13 29.00 6.98
C PRO A 321 10.51 27.52 7.03
N LYS A 322 10.16 26.82 8.12
CA LYS A 322 10.44 25.37 8.24
C LYS A 322 9.64 24.54 7.26
N ALA A 323 8.39 24.94 6.97
CA ALA A 323 7.60 24.28 5.93
C ALA A 323 8.30 24.32 4.56
N ILE A 324 8.80 25.49 4.16
CA ILE A 324 9.54 25.68 2.91
C ILE A 324 10.82 24.87 2.89
N ASP A 325 11.59 24.83 3.97
CA ASP A 325 12.84 24.07 4.05
C ASP A 325 12.57 22.55 3.94
N SER A 326 11.54 22.07 4.64
CA SER A 326 11.14 20.65 4.52
C SER A 326 10.63 20.32 3.11
N TYR A 327 9.90 21.24 2.46
CA TYR A 327 9.43 21.03 1.09
C TYR A 327 10.58 20.98 0.08
N LYS A 328 11.65 21.76 0.29
CA LYS A 328 12.86 21.66 -0.53
C LYS A 328 13.53 20.31 -0.36
N GLN A 329 13.62 19.80 0.89
CA GLN A 329 14.14 18.44 1.14
C GLN A 329 13.30 17.37 0.44
N PHE A 330 11.96 17.52 0.39
CA PHE A 330 11.10 16.67 -0.42
C PHE A 330 11.51 16.68 -1.90
N LEU A 331 11.68 17.87 -2.50
CA LEU A 331 12.06 17.99 -3.91
C LEU A 331 13.46 17.42 -4.20
N GLU A 332 14.39 17.54 -3.25
CA GLU A 332 15.73 16.95 -3.36
C GLU A 332 15.72 15.42 -3.24
N ALA A 333 14.88 14.89 -2.37
CA ALA A 333 14.75 13.44 -2.15
C ALA A 333 13.91 12.74 -3.24
N ASN A 334 12.97 13.46 -3.88
CA ASN A 334 12.09 12.93 -4.90
C ASN A 334 12.72 13.05 -6.29
N ALA A 335 13.44 12.01 -6.74
CA ALA A 335 14.02 11.97 -8.08
C ALA A 335 12.98 12.05 -9.23
N ASN A 336 11.70 11.80 -8.93
CA ASN A 336 10.60 11.86 -9.89
C ASN A 336 9.70 13.10 -9.68
N ALA A 337 10.18 14.13 -8.98
CA ALA A 337 9.42 15.35 -8.75
C ALA A 337 8.97 15.98 -10.06
N ASP A 338 7.67 16.17 -10.21
CA ASP A 338 7.06 16.73 -11.42
C ASP A 338 6.80 18.23 -11.32
N ALA A 339 6.20 18.80 -12.37
CA ALA A 339 5.86 20.22 -12.42
C ALA A 339 4.89 20.62 -11.29
N THR A 340 4.01 19.73 -10.85
CA THR A 340 3.06 19.99 -9.76
C THR A 340 3.77 20.10 -8.42
N ASP A 341 4.76 19.25 -8.16
CA ASP A 341 5.58 19.30 -6.96
C ASP A 341 6.39 20.62 -6.90
N TRP A 342 7.02 21.02 -7.99
CA TRP A 342 7.75 22.30 -8.05
C TRP A 342 6.81 23.50 -7.90
N ALA A 343 5.64 23.47 -8.51
CA ALA A 343 4.61 24.49 -8.32
C ALA A 343 4.16 24.58 -6.85
N GLY A 344 4.09 23.45 -6.14
CA GLY A 344 3.77 23.36 -4.73
C GLY A 344 4.70 24.20 -3.85
N LEU A 345 6.02 24.21 -4.13
CA LEU A 345 6.98 25.08 -3.45
C LEU A 345 6.65 26.56 -3.68
N GLY A 346 6.39 26.95 -4.93
CA GLY A 346 6.01 28.33 -5.26
C GLY A 346 4.71 28.77 -4.55
N ILE A 347 3.72 27.89 -4.48
CA ILE A 347 2.46 28.14 -3.76
C ILE A 347 2.74 28.35 -2.27
N LEU A 348 3.58 27.51 -1.65
CA LEU A 348 3.93 27.62 -0.23
C LEU A 348 4.68 28.93 0.07
N GLN A 349 5.65 29.31 -0.76
CA GLN A 349 6.39 30.57 -0.65
C GLN A 349 5.48 31.79 -0.82
N ASN A 350 4.55 31.76 -1.78
CA ASN A 350 3.57 32.83 -1.96
C ASN A 350 2.60 32.90 -0.76
N SER A 351 2.25 31.76 -0.17
CA SER A 351 1.44 31.72 1.07
C SER A 351 2.20 32.35 2.25
N TYR A 352 3.50 32.10 2.35
CA TYR A 352 4.36 32.77 3.35
C TYR A 352 4.39 34.28 3.12
N ALA A 353 4.60 34.72 1.88
CA ALA A 353 4.64 36.16 1.56
C ALA A 353 3.36 36.89 1.99
N ARG A 354 2.20 36.24 1.96
CA ARG A 354 0.92 36.83 2.42
C ARG A 354 0.85 37.07 3.93
N THR A 355 1.71 36.42 4.71
CA THR A 355 1.79 36.64 6.17
C THR A 355 2.75 37.76 6.55
N LEU A 356 3.46 38.34 5.58
CA LEU A 356 4.48 39.35 5.76
C LEU A 356 4.02 40.71 5.23
N GLU A 357 4.70 41.77 5.67
CA GLU A 357 4.49 43.13 5.24
C GLU A 357 5.82 43.79 4.81
N GLY A 358 5.74 44.93 4.14
CA GLY A 358 6.90 45.75 3.75
C GLY A 358 7.93 45.02 2.91
N GLU A 359 9.20 45.25 3.17
CA GLU A 359 10.34 44.68 2.42
C GLU A 359 10.40 43.16 2.53
N ALA A 360 10.08 42.58 3.70
CA ALA A 360 10.07 41.14 3.91
C ALA A 360 9.07 40.46 2.99
N LYS A 361 7.89 41.05 2.78
CA LYS A 361 6.90 40.51 1.82
C LYS A 361 7.44 40.56 0.39
N VAL A 362 8.06 41.65 -0.01
CA VAL A 362 8.62 41.82 -1.36
C VAL A 362 9.71 40.76 -1.61
N GLU A 363 10.57 40.51 -0.65
CA GLU A 363 11.65 39.51 -0.78
C GLU A 363 11.10 38.10 -0.86
N ALA A 364 10.11 37.75 -0.04
CA ALA A 364 9.43 36.45 -0.13
C ALA A 364 8.70 36.25 -1.48
N LEU A 365 8.08 37.33 -2.01
CA LEU A 365 7.46 37.28 -3.35
C LEU A 365 8.50 37.09 -4.45
N LYS A 366 9.66 37.73 -4.38
CA LYS A 366 10.75 37.48 -5.34
C LYS A 366 11.24 36.05 -5.29
N THR A 367 11.37 35.46 -4.10
CA THR A 367 11.74 34.06 -3.94
C THR A 367 10.72 33.14 -4.62
N ALA A 368 9.42 33.42 -4.46
CA ALA A 368 8.37 32.66 -5.14
C ALA A 368 8.43 32.85 -6.66
N ASP A 369 8.69 34.05 -7.17
CA ASP A 369 8.87 34.32 -8.60
C ASP A 369 10.04 33.53 -9.20
N GLN A 370 11.18 33.47 -8.47
CA GLN A 370 12.33 32.65 -8.90
C GLN A 370 12.01 31.16 -8.99
N THR A 371 11.21 30.65 -8.05
CA THR A 371 10.77 29.24 -8.09
C THR A 371 9.94 28.96 -9.34
N TYR A 372 9.02 29.86 -9.72
CA TYR A 372 8.26 29.72 -10.96
C TYR A 372 9.11 29.96 -12.22
N ALA A 373 10.17 30.77 -12.13
CA ALA A 373 11.14 30.85 -13.24
C ALA A 373 11.87 29.52 -13.47
N SER A 374 12.34 28.90 -12.38
CA SER A 374 12.98 27.58 -12.45
C SER A 374 11.99 26.46 -12.88
N LEU A 375 10.69 26.61 -12.60
CA LEU A 375 9.66 25.69 -13.09
C LEU A 375 9.61 25.68 -14.62
N ILE A 376 9.66 26.86 -15.28
CA ILE A 376 9.68 26.97 -16.74
C ILE A 376 10.94 26.33 -17.34
N GLU A 377 12.09 26.52 -16.70
CA GLU A 377 13.36 25.95 -17.15
C GLU A 377 13.38 24.41 -17.10
N LYS A 378 12.68 23.84 -16.12
CA LYS A 378 12.64 22.39 -15.90
C LYS A 378 11.51 21.70 -16.69
N PHE A 379 10.38 22.37 -16.86
CA PHE A 379 9.14 21.81 -17.40
C PHE A 379 8.50 22.78 -18.38
N ALA A 380 8.79 22.59 -19.66
CA ALA A 380 8.30 23.49 -20.71
C ALA A 380 6.75 23.51 -20.81
N ASP A 381 6.09 22.43 -20.49
CA ASP A 381 4.64 22.31 -20.46
C ASP A 381 3.97 23.09 -19.29
N ALA A 382 4.76 23.50 -18.30
CA ALA A 382 4.28 24.34 -17.20
C ALA A 382 4.42 25.86 -17.46
N GLU A 383 4.91 26.28 -18.68
CA GLU A 383 5.21 27.69 -18.98
C GLU A 383 4.00 28.61 -18.72
N GLU A 384 2.82 28.27 -19.21
CA GLU A 384 1.62 29.11 -19.04
C GLU A 384 1.21 29.29 -17.58
N TYR A 385 1.20 28.18 -16.82
CA TYR A 385 0.90 28.24 -15.40
C TYR A 385 1.92 29.09 -14.64
N ALA A 386 3.18 28.87 -14.91
CA ALA A 386 4.27 29.62 -14.26
C ALA A 386 4.24 31.12 -14.63
N LEU A 387 4.01 31.46 -15.90
CA LEU A 387 3.85 32.86 -16.32
C LEU A 387 2.65 33.53 -15.64
N TRP A 388 1.52 32.85 -15.53
CA TRP A 388 0.37 33.35 -14.81
C TRP A 388 0.70 33.65 -13.33
N GLN A 389 1.37 32.76 -12.63
CA GLN A 389 1.79 32.97 -11.25
C GLN A 389 2.81 34.10 -11.13
N ARG A 390 3.81 34.15 -12.02
CA ARG A 390 4.81 35.23 -12.07
C ARG A 390 4.17 36.59 -12.32
N GLY A 391 3.21 36.67 -13.24
CA GLY A 391 2.42 37.85 -13.46
C GLY A 391 1.71 38.33 -12.19
N ARG A 392 1.01 37.44 -11.51
CA ARG A 392 0.30 37.76 -10.24
C ARG A 392 1.24 38.17 -9.09
N ILE A 393 2.40 37.54 -8.97
CA ILE A 393 3.40 37.83 -7.97
C ILE A 393 4.02 39.22 -8.25
N ASN A 394 4.44 39.49 -9.49
CA ASN A 394 5.09 40.71 -9.88
C ASN A 394 4.12 41.92 -9.85
N ALA A 395 2.83 41.70 -10.06
CA ALA A 395 1.79 42.73 -9.82
C ALA A 395 1.68 43.09 -8.33
N GLN A 396 1.86 42.12 -7.41
CA GLN A 396 1.90 42.41 -5.96
C GLN A 396 3.18 43.13 -5.55
N ILE A 397 4.33 42.80 -6.15
CA ILE A 397 5.61 43.51 -5.88
C ILE A 397 5.56 44.93 -6.35
N ASP A 398 4.96 45.22 -7.50
CA ASP A 398 4.83 46.57 -8.08
C ASP A 398 3.82 47.45 -7.30
N GLY A 399 2.78 46.79 -6.73
CA GLY A 399 1.75 47.40 -5.89
C GLY A 399 0.89 48.46 -6.61
N ASP A 400 1.48 49.54 -7.06
CA ASP A 400 0.78 50.66 -7.71
C ASP A 400 0.80 50.62 -9.25
N LEU A 401 1.35 49.54 -9.82
CA LEU A 401 1.47 49.27 -11.25
C LEU A 401 2.39 50.30 -12.03
N SER A 402 3.19 51.09 -11.31
CA SER A 402 4.00 52.11 -11.95
C SER A 402 5.18 51.58 -12.73
N LYS A 403 5.78 50.45 -12.26
CA LYS A 403 6.96 49.86 -12.85
C LYS A 403 6.63 48.85 -13.95
N GLY A 404 5.42 48.30 -13.98
CA GLY A 404 4.97 47.33 -14.94
C GLY A 404 5.68 45.96 -14.85
N LEU A 405 6.09 45.54 -13.65
CA LEU A 405 6.88 44.35 -13.42
C LEU A 405 6.16 43.06 -13.92
N ALA A 406 4.84 43.02 -13.86
CA ALA A 406 4.06 41.91 -14.30
C ALA A 406 3.78 41.89 -15.82
N LYS A 407 4.01 43.01 -16.52
CA LYS A 407 3.66 43.19 -17.94
C LYS A 407 4.26 42.08 -18.83
N PRO A 408 5.58 41.81 -18.82
CA PRO A 408 6.16 40.84 -19.76
C PRO A 408 5.59 39.44 -19.58
N TYR A 409 5.22 39.07 -18.37
CA TYR A 409 4.66 37.74 -18.08
C TYR A 409 3.23 37.61 -18.59
N PHE A 410 2.40 38.62 -18.39
CA PHE A 410 1.02 38.60 -18.85
C PHE A 410 0.90 38.79 -20.38
N GLU A 411 1.81 39.55 -20.99
CA GLU A 411 1.87 39.66 -22.47
C GLU A 411 2.24 38.31 -23.08
N ARG A 412 3.29 37.62 -22.55
CA ARG A 412 3.70 36.31 -23.05
C ARG A 412 2.64 35.24 -22.80
N LEU A 413 2.02 35.25 -21.63
CA LEU A 413 0.90 34.34 -21.33
C LEU A 413 -0.24 34.50 -22.33
N ALA A 414 -0.64 35.75 -22.58
CA ALA A 414 -1.73 36.02 -23.51
C ALA A 414 -1.36 35.61 -24.97
N GLU A 415 -0.11 35.78 -25.37
CA GLU A 415 0.39 35.30 -26.65
C GLU A 415 0.24 33.78 -26.79
N LEU A 416 0.71 33.03 -25.78
CA LEU A 416 0.62 31.55 -25.79
C LEU A 416 -0.82 31.07 -25.84
N ILE A 417 -1.67 31.56 -24.96
CA ILE A 417 -3.07 31.09 -24.89
C ILE A 417 -3.86 31.46 -26.16
N ASN A 418 -3.61 32.64 -26.74
CA ASN A 418 -4.28 33.05 -27.99
C ASN A 418 -3.83 32.21 -29.21
N ALA A 419 -2.75 31.47 -29.11
CA ALA A 419 -2.29 30.52 -30.14
C ALA A 419 -2.96 29.16 -30.03
N HIS A 420 -3.76 28.88 -28.98
CA HIS A 420 -4.51 27.62 -28.85
C HIS A 420 -5.59 27.52 -29.93
N GLU A 421 -5.81 26.33 -30.44
CA GLU A 421 -6.91 26.06 -31.38
C GLU A 421 -8.30 26.29 -30.74
N THR A 422 -8.40 26.02 -29.43
CA THR A 422 -9.61 26.21 -28.62
C THR A 422 -9.26 26.81 -27.29
N ILE A 423 -9.99 27.84 -26.85
CA ILE A 423 -9.82 28.51 -25.56
C ILE A 423 -10.80 27.90 -24.55
N ASP A 424 -10.29 27.22 -23.56
CA ASP A 424 -11.12 26.63 -22.48
C ASP A 424 -11.43 27.63 -21.35
N ASP A 425 -12.12 27.19 -20.32
CA ASP A 425 -12.49 28.06 -19.19
C ASP A 425 -11.28 28.42 -18.30
N THR A 426 -10.25 27.57 -18.25
CA THR A 426 -8.99 27.88 -17.55
C THR A 426 -8.22 28.97 -18.31
N ASP A 427 -8.15 28.85 -19.61
CA ASP A 427 -7.54 29.82 -20.51
C ASP A 427 -8.22 31.17 -20.39
N LYS A 428 -9.58 31.19 -20.42
CA LYS A 428 -10.36 32.43 -20.23
C LYS A 428 -10.07 33.08 -18.88
N ALA A 429 -9.96 32.30 -17.81
CA ALA A 429 -9.63 32.83 -16.48
C ALA A 429 -8.23 33.45 -16.44
N ARG A 430 -7.25 32.81 -17.04
CA ARG A 430 -5.87 33.32 -17.13
C ARG A 430 -5.77 34.56 -18.01
N LEU A 431 -6.45 34.57 -19.17
CA LEU A 431 -6.54 35.74 -20.06
C LEU A 431 -7.25 36.90 -19.36
N PHE A 432 -8.27 36.63 -18.56
CA PHE A 432 -8.97 37.68 -17.80
C PHE A 432 -8.03 38.37 -16.80
N ASP A 433 -7.24 37.60 -16.05
CA ASP A 433 -6.24 38.16 -15.14
C ASP A 433 -5.18 38.99 -15.91
N ALA A 434 -4.68 38.45 -17.02
CA ALA A 434 -3.68 39.11 -17.85
C ALA A 434 -4.20 40.42 -18.46
N TYR A 435 -5.35 40.39 -19.13
CA TYR A 435 -5.92 41.59 -19.75
C TYR A 435 -6.38 42.62 -18.72
N SER A 436 -6.89 42.19 -17.56
CA SER A 436 -7.25 43.08 -16.46
C SER A 436 -6.03 43.83 -15.91
N PHE A 437 -4.90 43.13 -15.76
CA PHE A 437 -3.67 43.78 -15.35
C PHE A 437 -3.17 44.75 -16.42
N LEU A 438 -3.05 44.31 -17.66
CA LEU A 438 -2.53 45.12 -18.78
C LEU A 438 -3.38 46.35 -19.02
N MET A 439 -4.69 46.25 -19.00
CA MET A 439 -5.59 47.37 -19.09
C MET A 439 -5.31 48.41 -17.99
N ARG A 440 -5.26 48.00 -16.72
CA ARG A 440 -5.00 48.90 -15.56
C ARG A 440 -3.59 49.53 -15.64
N TYR A 441 -2.59 48.73 -16.06
CA TYR A 441 -1.25 49.25 -16.28
C TYR A 441 -1.23 50.37 -17.31
N TYR A 442 -1.82 50.16 -18.50
CA TYR A 442 -1.84 51.17 -19.56
C TYR A 442 -2.72 52.39 -19.24
N VAL A 443 -3.77 52.24 -18.41
CA VAL A 443 -4.50 53.40 -17.82
C VAL A 443 -3.55 54.18 -16.93
N LYS A 444 -2.78 53.55 -16.07
CA LYS A 444 -1.78 54.21 -15.18
C LYS A 444 -0.71 54.93 -15.97
N GLN A 445 -0.27 54.36 -17.07
CA GLN A 445 0.72 54.96 -17.98
C GLN A 445 0.11 56.04 -18.93
N LYS A 446 -1.18 56.37 -18.79
CA LYS A 446 -1.94 57.29 -19.64
C LYS A 446 -1.93 56.91 -21.14
N THR A 447 -1.72 55.66 -21.48
CA THR A 447 -1.75 55.10 -22.83
C THR A 447 -3.16 54.54 -23.11
N HIS A 448 -4.13 55.48 -23.21
CA HIS A 448 -5.56 55.13 -23.22
C HIS A 448 -5.99 54.26 -24.40
N LYS A 449 -5.38 54.43 -25.59
CA LYS A 449 -5.65 53.60 -26.74
C LYS A 449 -5.35 52.11 -26.47
N THR A 450 -4.16 51.81 -25.93
CA THR A 450 -3.79 50.42 -25.60
C THR A 450 -4.64 49.89 -24.45
N ALA A 451 -4.94 50.71 -23.44
CA ALA A 451 -5.87 50.33 -22.40
C ALA A 451 -7.28 49.96 -22.93
N TYR A 452 -7.79 50.72 -23.87
CA TYR A 452 -9.04 50.42 -24.55
C TYR A 452 -9.01 49.08 -25.32
N ASP A 453 -7.91 48.81 -26.01
CA ASP A 453 -7.77 47.53 -26.73
C ASP A 453 -7.82 46.33 -25.78
N TYR A 454 -7.19 46.40 -24.61
CA TYR A 454 -7.31 45.33 -23.59
C TYR A 454 -8.71 45.26 -22.94
N ALA A 455 -9.37 46.41 -22.74
CA ALA A 455 -10.74 46.43 -22.25
C ALA A 455 -11.73 45.74 -23.23
N LYS A 456 -11.55 45.92 -24.55
CA LYS A 456 -12.33 45.18 -25.55
C LYS A 456 -12.10 43.64 -25.45
N LYS A 457 -10.84 43.20 -25.29
CA LYS A 457 -10.53 41.79 -25.10
C LYS A 457 -11.18 41.23 -23.84
N LEU A 458 -11.28 41.99 -22.75
CA LEU A 458 -12.03 41.61 -21.55
C LEU A 458 -13.53 41.47 -21.84
N GLN A 459 -14.10 42.38 -22.62
CA GLN A 459 -15.48 42.32 -23.00
C GLN A 459 -15.79 41.10 -23.89
N GLU A 460 -14.86 40.72 -24.77
CA GLU A 460 -14.97 39.50 -25.58
C GLU A 460 -14.98 38.23 -24.70
N LEU A 461 -14.20 38.20 -23.59
CA LEU A 461 -14.20 37.10 -22.65
C LEU A 461 -15.48 37.03 -21.79
N GLN A 462 -16.03 38.21 -21.44
CA GLN A 462 -17.24 38.33 -20.60
C GLN A 462 -18.22 39.35 -21.17
N PRO A 463 -18.94 39.03 -22.24
CA PRO A 463 -19.82 39.97 -22.96
C PRO A 463 -20.98 40.52 -22.10
N GLU A 464 -21.45 39.73 -21.14
CA GLU A 464 -22.57 40.08 -20.29
C GLU A 464 -22.19 40.94 -19.06
N ASP A 465 -20.89 41.15 -18.80
CA ASP A 465 -20.43 41.93 -17.65
C ASP A 465 -20.67 43.44 -17.87
N ALA A 466 -21.58 44.01 -17.07
CA ALA A 466 -21.98 45.40 -17.18
C ALA A 466 -20.88 46.38 -16.74
N GLU A 467 -19.99 45.97 -15.80
CA GLU A 467 -18.92 46.82 -15.34
C GLU A 467 -17.79 46.91 -16.39
N ILE A 468 -17.48 45.78 -17.05
CA ILE A 468 -16.54 45.76 -18.18
C ILE A 468 -17.06 46.66 -19.32
N ARG A 469 -18.35 46.61 -19.65
CA ARG A 469 -18.94 47.47 -20.66
C ARG A 469 -18.79 48.94 -20.34
N LYS A 470 -19.03 49.35 -19.10
CA LYS A 470 -18.81 50.77 -18.65
C LYS A 470 -17.36 51.19 -18.78
N VAL A 471 -16.42 50.28 -18.44
CA VAL A 471 -14.97 50.57 -18.57
C VAL A 471 -14.59 50.74 -20.03
N VAL A 472 -15.11 49.92 -20.94
CA VAL A 472 -14.88 50.01 -22.41
C VAL A 472 -15.40 51.36 -22.92
N GLU A 473 -16.61 51.76 -22.53
CA GLU A 473 -17.19 53.06 -22.95
C GLU A 473 -16.40 54.25 -22.43
N ALA A 474 -15.91 54.19 -21.15
CA ALA A 474 -15.09 55.23 -20.57
C ALA A 474 -13.73 55.37 -21.27
N LEU A 475 -13.07 54.26 -21.55
CA LEU A 475 -11.80 54.24 -22.23
C LEU A 475 -11.92 54.63 -23.72
N ALA A 476 -13.00 54.30 -24.39
CA ALA A 476 -13.26 54.75 -25.75
C ALA A 476 -13.29 56.28 -25.87
N LYS A 477 -13.88 56.96 -24.86
CA LYS A 477 -13.90 58.46 -24.79
C LYS A 477 -12.54 59.03 -24.50
N ALA A 478 -11.70 58.36 -23.73
CA ALA A 478 -10.35 58.80 -23.36
C ALA A 478 -9.27 58.49 -24.42
N ALA A 479 -9.55 57.55 -25.32
CA ALA A 479 -8.66 57.16 -26.40
C ALA A 479 -8.76 58.03 -27.67
N ASN A 480 -9.87 58.75 -27.79
CA ASN A 480 -10.12 59.77 -28.83
C ASN A 480 -9.62 61.16 -28.38
#